data_6324807b4e57ff6deadc8475e37f8ab9
#
_entry.id   6324807b4e57ff6deadc8475e37f8ab9
#
_cell.length_a   1.000
_cell.length_b   1.000
_cell.length_c   1.000
_cell.angle_alpha   90.00
_cell.angle_beta   90.00
_cell.angle_gamma   90.00
#
_symmetry.space_group_name_H-M   'P 1'
#
loop_
_entity.id
_entity.type
_entity.pdbx_description
1 polymer ?
#
loop_
_entity_poly.entity_id
_entity_poly.type
_entity_poly.pdbx_seq_one_letter_code
_entity_poly.pdbx_strand_id
1 'polypeptide(L)'
;SINNLKKTLGMLESDWYVCLHVRENGFRADKGRRDYRNSNIYNYIKAIKEITSRGGWVVRMGDDTMLRLPNMDRVVDYPFSKYKNDLNDIILIKNCYFYLGVQSGILDVANLFSKNVLITNMIDWSGSGLQGEKSRGILKHWYSKKEKKYVSFEWLFKNRVGFITEEYAIWKNYSEASEWEDIHGFSASLDDYTLFENSEDEIKDAVVEYLDVVNDNYEKGYHT
;
A
#
# COMPACT_ATOMS: atom_id res chain seq x y z
N SER A 1 -8.18 -24.74 -3.77
CA SER A 1 -7.08 -24.61 -2.78
C SER A 1 -6.00 -23.67 -3.32
N ILE A 2 -5.19 -23.09 -2.45
CA ILE A 2 -4.09 -22.21 -2.85
C ILE A 2 -3.09 -22.92 -3.76
N ASN A 3 -2.77 -24.18 -3.53
CA ASN A 3 -1.82 -24.94 -4.35
C ASN A 3 -2.27 -25.08 -5.80
N ASN A 4 -3.55 -25.33 -6.03
CA ASN A 4 -4.10 -25.36 -7.39
C ASN A 4 -3.98 -23.96 -8.05
N LEU A 5 -4.28 -22.90 -7.31
CA LEU A 5 -4.18 -21.54 -7.83
C LEU A 5 -2.73 -21.16 -8.15
N LYS A 6 -1.78 -21.45 -7.25
CA LYS A 6 -0.34 -21.27 -7.52
C LYS A 6 0.08 -21.97 -8.82
N LYS A 7 -0.23 -23.26 -8.95
CA LYS A 7 0.09 -24.04 -10.17
C LYS A 7 -0.50 -23.41 -11.43
N THR A 8 -1.74 -22.93 -11.34
CA THR A 8 -2.43 -22.28 -12.44
C THR A 8 -1.76 -20.96 -12.85
N LEU A 9 -1.17 -20.24 -11.89
CA LEU A 9 -0.42 -19.00 -12.09
C LEU A 9 1.07 -19.22 -12.41
N GLY A 10 1.52 -20.48 -12.58
CA GLY A 10 2.89 -20.83 -12.94
C GLY A 10 3.85 -21.01 -11.77
N MET A 11 3.36 -20.95 -10.54
CA MET A 11 4.16 -21.13 -9.33
C MET A 11 4.20 -22.60 -8.89
N LEU A 12 5.28 -23.01 -8.20
CA LEU A 12 5.33 -24.26 -7.45
C LEU A 12 4.60 -24.14 -6.11
N GLU A 13 4.24 -25.26 -5.51
CA GLU A 13 3.60 -25.25 -4.17
C GLU A 13 4.50 -24.67 -3.10
N SER A 14 5.81 -24.90 -3.21
CA SER A 14 6.83 -24.38 -2.29
C SER A 14 7.18 -22.91 -2.50
N ASP A 15 6.79 -22.32 -3.62
CA ASP A 15 7.12 -20.91 -3.89
C ASP A 15 6.40 -19.99 -2.89
N TRP A 16 7.11 -18.97 -2.42
CA TRP A 16 6.50 -17.89 -1.67
C TRP A 16 6.23 -16.69 -2.59
N TYR A 17 5.25 -15.90 -2.24
CA TYR A 17 4.89 -14.72 -3.04
C TYR A 17 4.39 -13.57 -2.20
N VAL A 18 4.54 -12.38 -2.75
CA VAL A 18 4.06 -11.10 -2.23
C VAL A 18 2.85 -10.67 -3.03
N CYS A 19 1.77 -10.26 -2.36
CA CYS A 19 0.69 -9.54 -3.01
C CYS A 19 1.05 -8.05 -3.08
N LEU A 20 1.15 -7.52 -4.30
CA LEU A 20 1.42 -6.11 -4.56
C LEU A 20 0.14 -5.42 -5.04
N HIS A 21 -0.27 -4.34 -4.38
CA HIS A 21 -1.36 -3.50 -4.87
C HIS A 21 -1.00 -2.02 -4.83
N VAL A 22 -1.09 -1.37 -5.97
CA VAL A 22 -0.87 0.07 -6.14
C VAL A 22 -2.15 0.67 -6.70
N ARG A 23 -2.73 1.63 -5.97
CA ARG A 23 -3.96 2.28 -6.39
C ARG A 23 -3.69 3.21 -7.58
N GLU A 24 -4.53 3.10 -8.59
CA GLU A 24 -4.52 3.91 -9.80
C GLU A 24 -5.91 4.52 -10.08
N ASN A 25 -6.01 5.44 -11.01
CA ASN A 25 -7.22 6.24 -11.28
C ASN A 25 -8.36 5.50 -12.00
N GLY A 26 -8.31 4.23 -12.26
CA GLY A 26 -9.31 3.53 -13.08
C GLY A 26 -10.56 3.08 -12.35
N PHE A 27 -10.44 2.68 -11.08
CA PHE A 27 -11.47 1.94 -10.35
C PHE A 27 -12.73 2.74 -10.01
N ARG A 28 -12.62 4.04 -9.74
CA ARG A 28 -13.77 4.90 -9.43
C ARG A 28 -13.68 6.20 -10.19
N ALA A 29 -14.80 6.60 -10.81
CA ALA A 29 -14.96 7.92 -11.40
C ALA A 29 -15.22 8.98 -10.30
N ASP A 30 -14.27 9.15 -9.37
CA ASP A 30 -14.39 10.09 -8.25
C ASP A 30 -13.93 11.51 -8.60
N LYS A 31 -13.79 11.79 -9.90
CA LYS A 31 -13.40 13.10 -10.44
C LYS A 31 -12.10 13.66 -9.86
N GLY A 32 -11.15 12.78 -9.53
CA GLY A 32 -9.84 13.17 -9.02
C GLY A 32 -9.79 13.51 -7.54
N ARG A 33 -10.89 13.43 -6.82
CA ARG A 33 -10.95 13.77 -5.37
C ARG A 33 -10.00 12.97 -4.49
N ARG A 34 -9.57 11.77 -4.95
CA ARG A 34 -8.72 10.84 -4.20
C ARG A 34 -7.39 10.57 -4.86
N ASP A 35 -7.00 11.39 -5.81
CA ASP A 35 -5.76 11.20 -6.58
C ASP A 35 -4.52 11.25 -5.69
N TYR A 36 -4.58 11.96 -4.58
CA TYR A 36 -3.52 11.99 -3.58
C TYR A 36 -3.16 10.60 -3.01
N ARG A 37 -4.07 9.61 -3.11
CA ARG A 37 -3.85 8.21 -2.71
C ARG A 37 -3.27 7.34 -3.81
N ASN A 38 -3.26 7.82 -5.04
CA ASN A 38 -2.73 7.07 -6.17
C ASN A 38 -1.21 7.07 -6.16
N SER A 39 -0.66 6.06 -6.81
CA SER A 39 0.77 5.92 -6.98
C SER A 39 1.06 5.26 -8.33
N ASN A 40 2.24 5.55 -8.86
CA ASN A 40 2.70 5.01 -10.12
C ASN A 40 3.26 3.59 -9.91
N ILE A 41 2.65 2.60 -10.54
CA ILE A 41 3.10 1.19 -10.46
C ILE A 41 4.56 1.02 -10.94
N TYR A 42 5.02 1.86 -11.86
CA TYR A 42 6.40 1.76 -12.37
C TYR A 42 7.46 2.13 -11.32
N ASN A 43 7.11 2.88 -10.28
CA ASN A 43 8.01 3.14 -9.14
C ASN A 43 8.28 1.87 -8.30
N TYR A 44 7.56 0.77 -8.56
CA TYR A 44 7.73 -0.50 -7.85
C TYR A 44 8.62 -1.50 -8.60
N ILE A 45 9.07 -1.19 -9.81
CA ILE A 45 9.84 -2.13 -10.65
C ILE A 45 11.13 -2.61 -9.96
N LYS A 46 11.87 -1.72 -9.29
CA LYS A 46 13.09 -2.10 -8.57
C LYS A 46 12.76 -3.01 -7.36
N ALA A 47 11.70 -2.71 -6.64
CA ALA A 47 11.24 -3.54 -5.52
C ALA A 47 10.76 -4.92 -5.98
N ILE A 48 10.04 -5.00 -7.11
CA ILE A 48 9.64 -6.27 -7.74
C ILE A 48 10.88 -7.10 -8.07
N LYS A 49 11.88 -6.49 -8.72
CA LYS A 49 13.14 -7.17 -9.06
C LYS A 49 13.88 -7.66 -7.81
N GLU A 50 13.87 -6.90 -6.73
CA GLU A 50 14.48 -7.31 -5.46
C GLU A 50 13.80 -8.56 -4.89
N ILE A 51 12.47 -8.59 -4.83
CA ILE A 51 11.70 -9.75 -4.35
C ILE A 51 11.99 -10.99 -5.22
N THR A 52 11.97 -10.82 -6.55
CA THR A 52 12.15 -11.95 -7.46
C THR A 52 13.60 -12.48 -7.48
N SER A 53 14.59 -11.62 -7.29
CA SER A 53 16.01 -12.01 -7.15
C SER A 53 16.27 -12.85 -5.91
N ARG A 54 15.46 -12.66 -4.86
CA ARG A 54 15.49 -13.49 -3.63
C ARG A 54 14.64 -14.76 -3.72
N GLY A 55 14.16 -15.10 -4.91
CA GLY A 55 13.40 -16.34 -5.17
C GLY A 55 11.89 -16.23 -4.93
N GLY A 56 11.39 -15.06 -4.54
CA GLY A 56 9.96 -14.83 -4.39
C GLY A 56 9.23 -14.60 -5.71
N TRP A 57 7.92 -14.67 -5.64
CA TRP A 57 7.03 -14.22 -6.70
C TRP A 57 6.32 -12.95 -6.31
N VAL A 58 5.92 -12.15 -7.30
CA VAL A 58 5.04 -11.01 -7.08
C VAL A 58 3.72 -11.26 -7.82
N VAL A 59 2.63 -11.25 -7.08
CA VAL A 59 1.27 -11.28 -7.63
C VAL A 59 0.69 -9.87 -7.48
N ARG A 60 0.68 -9.12 -8.60
CA ARG A 60 0.07 -7.80 -8.58
C ARG A 60 -1.45 -7.96 -8.54
N MET A 61 -2.08 -7.33 -7.55
CA MET A 61 -3.52 -7.32 -7.32
C MET A 61 -4.16 -6.06 -7.95
N GLY A 62 -5.47 -6.10 -8.16
CA GLY A 62 -6.24 -4.97 -8.64
C GLY A 62 -7.29 -5.36 -9.67
N ASP A 63 -7.61 -4.47 -10.59
CA ASP A 63 -8.62 -4.65 -11.64
C ASP A 63 -8.04 -4.31 -13.04
N ASP A 64 -8.82 -4.56 -14.07
CA ASP A 64 -8.43 -4.42 -15.47
C ASP A 64 -8.35 -2.98 -15.99
N THR A 65 -8.70 -2.00 -15.16
CA THR A 65 -8.57 -0.57 -15.48
C THR A 65 -7.15 -0.04 -15.24
N MET A 66 -6.30 -0.84 -14.60
CA MET A 66 -4.94 -0.48 -14.22
C MET A 66 -3.95 -0.56 -15.39
N LEU A 67 -2.82 0.15 -15.26
CA LEU A 67 -1.71 0.03 -16.21
C LEU A 67 -1.10 -1.38 -16.14
N ARG A 68 -0.74 -1.95 -17.28
CA ARG A 68 -0.07 -3.25 -17.33
C ARG A 68 1.37 -3.16 -16.88
N LEU A 69 1.81 -4.15 -16.12
CA LEU A 69 3.23 -4.35 -15.87
C LEU A 69 3.94 -4.87 -17.12
N PRO A 70 5.22 -4.54 -17.32
CA PRO A 70 6.04 -5.24 -18.29
C PRO A 70 6.13 -6.73 -17.94
N ASN A 71 6.35 -7.57 -18.96
CA ASN A 71 6.56 -8.99 -18.71
C ASN A 71 7.88 -9.19 -17.94
N MET A 72 7.81 -9.79 -16.78
CA MET A 72 8.93 -10.01 -15.87
C MET A 72 8.86 -11.44 -15.32
N ASP A 73 10.04 -12.04 -15.14
CA ASP A 73 10.11 -13.37 -14.52
C ASP A 73 9.59 -13.35 -13.09
N ARG A 74 8.87 -14.42 -12.70
CA ARG A 74 8.22 -14.57 -11.38
C ARG A 74 7.24 -13.45 -11.01
N VAL A 75 6.65 -12.80 -11.99
CA VAL A 75 5.62 -11.77 -11.81
C VAL A 75 4.33 -12.18 -12.48
N VAL A 76 3.25 -12.14 -11.73
CA VAL A 76 1.89 -12.36 -12.23
C VAL A 76 1.13 -11.04 -12.20
N ASP A 77 0.87 -10.47 -13.38
CA ASP A 77 -0.01 -9.30 -13.52
C ASP A 77 -1.47 -9.79 -13.48
N TYR A 78 -1.91 -10.15 -12.26
CA TYR A 78 -3.11 -10.92 -12.00
C TYR A 78 -4.41 -10.22 -12.41
N PRO A 79 -4.57 -8.88 -12.40
CA PRO A 79 -5.77 -8.22 -12.91
C PRO A 79 -6.15 -8.61 -14.33
N PHE A 80 -5.16 -8.96 -15.15
CA PHE A 80 -5.34 -9.33 -16.55
C PHE A 80 -5.34 -10.85 -16.79
N SER A 81 -5.32 -11.62 -15.71
CA SER A 81 -5.39 -13.07 -15.77
C SER A 81 -6.83 -13.55 -15.96
N LYS A 82 -7.04 -14.60 -16.78
CA LYS A 82 -8.34 -15.28 -16.89
C LYS A 82 -8.83 -15.92 -15.58
N TYR A 83 -7.98 -15.99 -14.57
CA TYR A 83 -8.28 -16.55 -13.25
C TYR A 83 -8.70 -15.49 -12.23
N LYS A 84 -8.75 -14.21 -12.64
CA LYS A 84 -9.21 -13.10 -11.79
C LYS A 84 -10.67 -13.26 -11.41
N ASN A 85 -10.93 -13.36 -10.11
CA ASN A 85 -12.24 -13.30 -9.49
C ASN A 85 -12.08 -13.02 -7.98
N ASP A 86 -13.16 -12.62 -7.33
CA ASP A 86 -13.16 -12.19 -5.92
C ASP A 86 -12.68 -13.28 -4.95
N LEU A 87 -13.06 -14.54 -5.19
CA LEU A 87 -12.64 -15.65 -4.34
C LEU A 87 -11.13 -15.88 -4.43
N ASN A 88 -10.57 -15.84 -5.64
CA ASN A 88 -9.15 -15.99 -5.84
C ASN A 88 -8.37 -14.80 -5.28
N ASP A 89 -8.91 -13.59 -5.32
CA ASP A 89 -8.32 -12.41 -4.68
C ASP A 89 -8.13 -12.67 -3.19
N ILE A 90 -9.18 -13.12 -2.51
CA ILE A 90 -9.14 -13.43 -1.08
C ILE A 90 -8.15 -14.56 -0.80
N ILE A 91 -8.16 -15.63 -1.61
CA ILE A 91 -7.24 -16.76 -1.45
C ILE A 91 -5.78 -16.30 -1.60
N LEU A 92 -5.48 -15.45 -2.59
CA LEU A 92 -4.12 -14.94 -2.81
C LEU A 92 -3.68 -14.07 -1.64
N ILE A 93 -4.49 -13.11 -1.20
CA ILE A 93 -4.13 -12.23 -0.09
C ILE A 93 -3.95 -13.03 1.21
N LYS A 94 -4.85 -13.96 1.51
CA LYS A 94 -4.77 -14.80 2.71
C LYS A 94 -3.46 -15.59 2.79
N ASN A 95 -2.93 -16.04 1.66
CA ASN A 95 -1.79 -16.96 1.62
C ASN A 95 -0.47 -16.30 1.16
N CYS A 96 -0.44 -14.99 0.91
CA CYS A 96 0.79 -14.30 0.58
C CYS A 96 1.76 -14.29 1.77
N TYR A 97 3.05 -14.16 1.48
CA TYR A 97 4.07 -14.04 2.50
C TYR A 97 3.91 -12.72 3.25
N PHE A 98 3.79 -11.63 2.54
CA PHE A 98 3.34 -10.34 3.04
C PHE A 98 2.60 -9.55 1.94
N TYR A 99 1.92 -8.49 2.36
CA TYR A 99 1.30 -7.53 1.46
C TYR A 99 2.22 -6.32 1.30
N LEU A 100 2.43 -5.89 0.05
CA LEU A 100 3.13 -4.67 -0.32
C LEU A 100 2.17 -3.76 -1.07
N GLY A 101 2.10 -2.49 -0.72
CA GLY A 101 1.28 -1.59 -1.51
C GLY A 101 0.92 -0.29 -0.81
N VAL A 102 -0.18 0.31 -1.28
CA VAL A 102 -0.70 1.58 -0.77
C VAL A 102 -1.96 1.36 0.06
N GLN A 103 -2.37 2.38 0.80
CA GLN A 103 -3.63 2.38 1.55
C GLN A 103 -4.84 2.26 0.60
N SER A 104 -5.56 1.14 0.70
CA SER A 104 -6.70 0.82 -0.17
C SER A 104 -7.57 -0.26 0.47
N GLY A 105 -8.76 -0.51 -0.06
CA GLY A 105 -9.64 -1.57 0.45
C GLY A 105 -9.04 -2.98 0.41
N ILE A 106 -8.09 -3.25 -0.50
CA ILE A 106 -7.38 -4.54 -0.54
C ILE A 106 -6.45 -4.71 0.68
N LEU A 107 -5.88 -3.62 1.20
CA LEU A 107 -5.12 -3.64 2.45
C LEU A 107 -5.97 -4.13 3.63
N ASP A 108 -7.24 -3.72 3.69
CA ASP A 108 -8.15 -4.13 4.76
C ASP A 108 -8.38 -5.65 4.74
N VAL A 109 -8.42 -6.25 3.55
CA VAL A 109 -8.49 -7.71 3.41
C VAL A 109 -7.22 -8.38 3.95
N ALA A 110 -6.03 -7.82 3.69
CA ALA A 110 -4.79 -8.33 4.24
C ALA A 110 -4.79 -8.27 5.78
N ASN A 111 -5.26 -7.17 6.35
CA ASN A 111 -5.39 -6.98 7.78
C ASN A 111 -6.38 -7.96 8.42
N LEU A 112 -7.52 -8.24 7.78
CA LEU A 112 -8.49 -9.25 8.25
C LEU A 112 -7.86 -10.64 8.39
N PHE A 113 -6.88 -10.95 7.57
CA PHE A 113 -6.12 -12.21 7.66
C PHE A 113 -4.83 -12.09 8.47
N SER A 114 -4.66 -11.01 9.22
CA SER A 114 -3.47 -10.74 10.05
C SER A 114 -2.16 -10.90 9.28
N LYS A 115 -2.16 -10.45 8.01
CA LYS A 115 -0.95 -10.47 7.19
C LYS A 115 -0.02 -9.35 7.61
N ASN A 116 1.27 -9.63 7.62
CA ASN A 116 2.26 -8.57 7.71
C ASN A 116 2.18 -7.68 6.47
N VAL A 117 2.26 -6.37 6.65
CA VAL A 117 2.11 -5.41 5.56
C VAL A 117 3.27 -4.42 5.52
N LEU A 118 3.72 -4.13 4.31
CA LEU A 118 4.57 -2.96 4.01
C LEU A 118 3.74 -1.97 3.20
N ILE A 119 3.38 -0.85 3.82
CA ILE A 119 2.63 0.22 3.17
C ILE A 119 3.62 1.27 2.68
N THR A 120 3.57 1.57 1.39
CA THR A 120 4.36 2.64 0.78
C THR A 120 3.44 3.79 0.36
N ASN A 121 4.01 4.97 0.14
CA ASN A 121 3.23 6.14 -0.22
C ASN A 121 2.08 6.41 0.76
N MET A 122 2.30 6.14 2.04
CA MET A 122 1.33 6.33 3.10
C MET A 122 1.03 7.82 3.29
N ILE A 123 -0.24 8.15 3.54
CA ILE A 123 -0.67 9.52 3.72
C ILE A 123 -1.24 9.70 5.12
N ASP A 124 -2.07 8.77 5.55
CA ASP A 124 -2.72 8.76 6.83
C ASP A 124 -2.10 7.67 7.71
N TRP A 125 -1.53 8.06 8.84
CA TRP A 125 -0.96 7.14 9.83
C TRP A 125 -1.89 6.89 11.01
N SER A 126 -2.93 7.70 11.21
CA SER A 126 -3.85 7.56 12.33
C SER A 126 -4.88 6.45 12.12
N GLY A 127 -5.32 6.24 10.87
CA GLY A 127 -6.18 5.14 10.45
C GLY A 127 -5.47 4.14 9.52
N SER A 128 -4.19 4.02 9.65
CA SER A 128 -3.29 3.53 8.60
C SER A 128 -3.45 2.07 8.21
N GLY A 129 -4.09 1.27 9.01
CA GLY A 129 -4.11 -0.17 8.75
C GLY A 129 -2.76 -0.87 8.98
N LEU A 130 -1.79 -0.24 9.64
CA LEU A 130 -0.58 -0.90 10.14
C LEU A 130 -0.95 -1.77 11.34
N GLN A 131 -1.45 -2.96 11.06
CA GLN A 131 -1.81 -3.95 12.05
C GLN A 131 -0.74 -5.04 12.09
N GLY A 132 -0.38 -5.45 13.28
CA GLY A 132 0.63 -6.48 13.48
C GLY A 132 2.03 -5.94 13.75
N GLU A 133 2.79 -6.70 14.53
CA GLU A 133 4.10 -6.30 15.07
C GLU A 133 5.14 -6.03 13.98
N LYS A 134 5.08 -6.80 12.90
CA LYS A 134 6.02 -6.68 11.77
C LYS A 134 5.51 -5.76 10.66
N SER A 135 4.35 -5.12 10.81
CA SER A 135 3.87 -4.18 9.79
C SER A 135 4.68 -2.87 9.82
N ARG A 136 4.97 -2.35 8.63
CA ARG A 136 5.78 -1.14 8.44
C ARG A 136 5.14 -0.24 7.39
N GLY A 137 5.51 1.04 7.41
CA GLY A 137 5.05 1.99 6.41
C GLY A 137 6.02 3.12 6.18
N ILE A 138 6.10 3.60 4.94
CA ILE A 138 6.81 4.82 4.56
C ILE A 138 5.81 5.83 4.01
N LEU A 139 5.94 7.09 4.48
CA LEU A 139 5.05 8.18 4.08
C LEU A 139 5.41 8.71 2.69
N LYS A 140 4.43 9.26 1.98
CA LYS A 140 4.71 10.22 0.90
C LYS A 140 5.54 11.39 1.45
N HIS A 141 6.28 12.06 0.57
CA HIS A 141 6.96 13.28 0.97
C HIS A 141 5.96 14.44 1.00
N TRP A 142 5.90 15.13 2.11
CA TRP A 142 5.02 16.26 2.32
C TRP A 142 5.79 17.57 2.18
N TYR A 143 5.41 18.39 1.21
CA TYR A 143 5.95 19.73 1.03
C TYR A 143 4.95 20.77 1.50
N SER A 144 5.28 21.52 2.55
CA SER A 144 4.44 22.60 3.05
C SER A 144 4.57 23.84 2.15
N LYS A 145 3.46 24.27 1.56
CA LYS A 145 3.42 25.49 0.74
C LYS A 145 3.66 26.73 1.57
N LYS A 146 3.21 26.74 2.83
CA LYS A 146 3.39 27.82 3.79
C LYS A 146 4.86 27.94 4.24
N GLU A 147 5.45 26.83 4.66
CA GLU A 147 6.82 26.78 5.16
C GLU A 147 7.87 26.74 4.02
N LYS A 148 7.43 26.52 2.79
CA LYS A 148 8.26 26.37 1.57
C LYS A 148 9.38 25.33 1.73
N LYS A 149 9.09 24.21 2.39
CA LYS A 149 10.02 23.11 2.61
C LYS A 149 9.32 21.76 2.76
N TYR A 150 10.09 20.69 2.61
CA TYR A 150 9.64 19.38 3.03
C TYR A 150 9.55 19.32 4.54
N VAL A 151 8.51 18.65 5.05
CA VAL A 151 8.26 18.48 6.47
C VAL A 151 8.43 17.03 6.88
N SER A 152 9.02 16.82 8.06
CA SER A 152 9.23 15.49 8.62
C SER A 152 7.94 14.91 9.21
N PHE A 153 7.95 13.59 9.46
CA PHE A 153 6.87 12.93 10.21
C PHE A 153 6.65 13.59 11.58
N GLU A 154 7.74 13.89 12.31
CA GLU A 154 7.66 14.56 13.60
C GLU A 154 6.96 15.92 13.51
N TRP A 155 7.24 16.68 12.46
CA TRP A 155 6.58 17.95 12.22
C TRP A 155 5.09 17.77 11.94
N LEU A 156 4.73 16.81 11.07
CA LEU A 156 3.34 16.46 10.79
C LEU A 156 2.59 16.05 12.06
N PHE A 157 3.23 15.21 12.87
CA PHE A 157 2.68 14.73 14.14
C PHE A 157 2.43 15.88 15.13
N LYS A 158 3.41 16.74 15.36
CA LYS A 158 3.29 17.91 16.25
C LYS A 158 2.22 18.90 15.81
N ASN A 159 2.03 19.07 14.50
CA ASN A 159 1.06 19.99 13.93
C ASN A 159 -0.30 19.35 13.64
N ARG A 160 -0.48 18.09 14.02
CA ARG A 160 -1.71 17.30 13.79
C ARG A 160 -2.17 17.25 12.33
N VAL A 161 -1.24 17.27 11.40
CA VAL A 161 -1.51 17.16 9.97
C VAL A 161 -1.75 15.70 9.60
N GLY A 162 -2.82 15.40 8.89
CA GLY A 162 -3.17 14.01 8.51
C GLY A 162 -3.75 13.18 9.66
N PHE A 163 -4.20 13.82 10.75
CA PHE A 163 -4.96 13.17 11.81
C PHE A 163 -6.46 13.25 11.55
N ILE A 164 -7.15 12.17 11.87
CA ILE A 164 -8.59 12.19 12.09
C ILE A 164 -8.82 12.85 13.44
N THR A 165 -9.43 14.03 13.48
CA THR A 165 -9.74 14.68 14.75
C THR A 165 -10.99 14.09 15.36
N GLU A 166 -10.97 13.79 16.68
CA GLU A 166 -12.13 13.28 17.41
C GLU A 166 -13.34 14.22 17.28
N GLU A 167 -13.13 15.53 17.28
CA GLU A 167 -14.17 16.53 17.07
C GLU A 167 -14.90 16.34 15.74
N TYR A 168 -14.21 15.93 14.70
CA TYR A 168 -14.77 15.73 13.38
C TYR A 168 -15.53 14.39 13.28
N ALA A 169 -15.04 13.36 13.94
CA ALA A 169 -15.71 12.06 13.99
C ALA A 169 -17.02 12.09 14.80
N ILE A 170 -17.09 12.93 15.84
CA ILE A 170 -18.27 13.08 16.69
C ILE A 170 -19.32 13.99 16.04
N TRP A 171 -18.88 14.97 15.28
CA TRP A 171 -19.76 16.05 14.78
C TRP A 171 -20.59 15.64 13.57
N LYS A 172 -20.10 14.74 12.71
CA LYS A 172 -20.87 14.24 11.57
C LYS A 172 -21.47 12.88 11.88
N ASN A 173 -22.80 12.88 12.00
CA ASN A 173 -23.57 11.65 12.04
C ASN A 173 -23.20 10.79 10.81
N TYR A 174 -22.70 9.60 11.02
CA TYR A 174 -22.21 8.69 9.97
C TYR A 174 -23.24 8.44 8.86
N SER A 175 -24.54 8.61 9.17
CA SER A 175 -25.66 8.43 8.23
C SER A 175 -25.88 9.61 7.28
N GLU A 176 -25.32 10.80 7.56
CA GLU A 176 -25.51 12.01 6.77
C GLU A 176 -24.26 12.43 5.98
N ALA A 177 -23.14 11.76 6.20
CA ALA A 177 -21.92 12.03 5.50
C ALA A 177 -22.00 11.46 4.08
N SER A 178 -22.30 12.31 3.13
CA SER A 178 -22.29 11.96 1.72
C SER A 178 -20.88 11.64 1.16
N GLU A 179 -19.83 12.03 1.89
CA GLU A 179 -18.45 11.85 1.48
C GLU A 179 -17.54 11.55 2.68
N TRP A 180 -16.91 10.37 2.67
CA TRP A 180 -15.97 9.90 3.68
C TRP A 180 -14.82 10.88 3.98
N GLU A 181 -14.39 11.64 2.99
CA GLU A 181 -13.32 12.63 3.10
C GLU A 181 -13.72 13.85 3.89
N ASP A 182 -15.00 14.25 3.82
CA ASP A 182 -15.54 15.33 4.62
C ASP A 182 -15.65 14.94 6.09
N ILE A 183 -15.78 13.64 6.38
CA ILE A 183 -15.83 13.14 7.76
C ILE A 183 -14.47 13.25 8.43
N HIS A 184 -13.39 13.11 7.68
CA HIS A 184 -12.05 13.02 8.25
C HIS A 184 -11.29 14.35 8.31
N GLY A 185 -11.87 15.44 7.78
CA GLY A 185 -11.19 16.74 7.72
C GLY A 185 -9.84 16.69 6.96
N PHE A 186 -9.56 15.56 6.31
CA PHE A 186 -8.27 15.25 5.71
C PHE A 186 -8.05 16.07 4.45
N SER A 187 -9.08 16.26 3.63
CA SER A 187 -8.99 17.02 2.37
C SER A 187 -8.69 18.51 2.62
N ALA A 188 -9.24 19.10 3.67
CA ALA A 188 -8.99 20.51 4.00
C ALA A 188 -7.53 20.78 4.37
N SER A 189 -6.82 19.78 4.93
CA SER A 189 -5.40 19.93 5.24
C SER A 189 -4.48 19.74 4.03
N LEU A 190 -4.96 19.09 2.96
CA LEU A 190 -4.14 18.83 1.77
C LEU A 190 -3.92 20.07 0.89
N ASP A 191 -4.81 21.06 0.94
CA ASP A 191 -4.65 22.30 0.16
C ASP A 191 -3.38 23.07 0.52
N ASP A 192 -2.89 22.95 1.74
CA ASP A 192 -1.66 23.58 2.23
C ASP A 192 -0.38 22.79 1.88
N TYR A 193 -0.53 21.59 1.30
CA TYR A 193 0.59 20.69 1.03
C TYR A 193 0.63 20.23 -0.43
N THR A 194 1.81 19.84 -0.85
CA THR A 194 2.01 19.05 -2.07
C THR A 194 2.61 17.71 -1.65
N LEU A 195 2.02 16.63 -2.13
CA LEU A 195 2.45 15.27 -1.83
C LEU A 195 3.25 14.70 -2.99
N PHE A 196 4.43 14.17 -2.71
CA PHE A 196 5.26 13.49 -3.69
C PHE A 196 5.39 12.02 -3.33
N GLU A 197 5.37 11.17 -4.35
CA GLU A 197 5.52 9.73 -4.18
C GLU A 197 6.92 9.35 -3.72
N ASN A 198 7.01 8.22 -3.04
CA ASN A 198 8.29 7.57 -2.81
C ASN A 198 8.92 7.19 -4.16
N SER A 199 10.22 7.41 -4.29
CA SER A 199 10.99 7.02 -5.47
C SER A 199 11.13 5.49 -5.58
N GLU A 200 11.54 5.02 -6.76
CA GLU A 200 11.84 3.60 -6.98
C GLU A 200 12.88 3.05 -5.98
N ASP A 201 13.89 3.86 -5.65
CA ASP A 201 14.95 3.46 -4.74
C ASP A 201 14.46 3.40 -3.30
N GLU A 202 13.67 4.37 -2.84
CA GLU A 202 13.06 4.34 -1.51
C GLU A 202 12.13 3.13 -1.33
N ILE A 203 11.30 2.82 -2.34
CA ILE A 203 10.42 1.65 -2.28
C ILE A 203 11.23 0.35 -2.26
N LYS A 204 12.29 0.27 -3.09
CA LYS A 204 13.20 -0.89 -3.10
C LYS A 204 13.89 -1.05 -1.74
N ASP A 205 14.44 0.03 -1.19
CA ASP A 205 15.18 -0.02 0.08
C ASP A 205 14.25 -0.39 1.24
N ALA A 206 13.01 0.12 1.24
CA ALA A 206 11.98 -0.31 2.19
C ALA A 206 11.66 -1.80 2.07
N VAL A 207 11.63 -2.37 0.87
CA VAL A 207 11.42 -3.81 0.65
C VAL A 207 12.62 -4.62 1.14
N VAL A 208 13.86 -4.15 0.89
CA VAL A 208 15.08 -4.81 1.39
C VAL A 208 15.05 -4.92 2.91
N GLU A 209 14.84 -3.79 3.60
CA GLU A 209 14.73 -3.75 5.06
C GLU A 209 13.58 -4.63 5.55
N TYR A 210 12.42 -4.54 4.90
CA TYR A 210 11.24 -5.28 5.32
C TYR A 210 11.38 -6.80 5.18
N LEU A 211 12.09 -7.28 4.17
CA LEU A 211 12.41 -8.71 4.03
C LEU A 211 13.24 -9.21 5.21
N ASP A 212 14.15 -8.40 5.75
CA ASP A 212 14.90 -8.74 6.95
C ASP A 212 14.00 -8.76 8.19
N VAL A 213 13.08 -7.80 8.32
CA VAL A 213 12.09 -7.76 9.41
C VAL A 213 11.20 -9.01 9.42
N VAL A 214 10.65 -9.41 8.27
CA VAL A 214 9.73 -10.56 8.22
C VAL A 214 10.45 -11.89 8.39
N ASN A 215 11.75 -11.94 8.06
CA ASN A 215 12.61 -13.12 8.24
C ASN A 215 13.26 -13.22 9.62
N ASP A 216 12.95 -12.31 10.55
CA ASP A 216 13.58 -12.22 11.88
C ASP A 216 15.11 -11.99 11.85
N ASN A 217 15.64 -11.53 10.73
CA ASN A 217 17.06 -11.22 10.56
C ASN A 217 17.42 -9.80 11.03
N TYR A 218 16.45 -9.04 11.52
CA TYR A 218 16.58 -7.66 11.94
C TYR A 218 17.08 -7.61 13.38
N GLU A 219 18.32 -7.22 13.59
CA GLU A 219 18.78 -6.79 14.92
C GLU A 219 18.05 -5.49 15.27
N LYS A 220 17.40 -5.47 16.44
CA LYS A 220 16.69 -4.27 16.94
C LYS A 220 17.67 -3.12 17.21
N GLY A 221 18.18 -2.53 16.16
CA GLY A 221 18.89 -1.26 16.22
C GLY A 221 17.86 -0.14 16.13
N TYR A 222 17.68 0.58 17.22
CA TYR A 222 16.94 1.84 17.18
C TYR A 222 17.77 2.83 16.36
N HIS A 223 17.38 3.05 15.12
CA HIS A 223 17.88 4.20 14.38
C HIS A 223 17.11 5.44 14.89
N THR A 224 17.79 6.21 15.72
CA THR A 224 17.36 7.53 16.20
C THR A 224 17.32 8.54 15.05
#